data_fc15922830181b183fe5c3f469b769bb
#
_entry.id   fc15922830181b183fe5c3f469b769bb
#
_cell.length_a   1.000
_cell.length_b   1.000
_cell.length_c   1.000
_cell.angle_alpha   90.00
_cell.angle_beta   90.00
_cell.angle_gamma   90.00
#
_symmetry.space_group_name_H-M   'P 1'
#
loop_
_entity.id
_entity.type
_entity.pdbx_description
1 polymer ?
#
loop_
_entity_poly.entity_id
_entity_poly.type
_entity_poly.pdbx_seq_one_letter_code
_entity_poly.pdbx_strand_id
1 'polypeptide(L)'
;MKFVQTIQQNITQQHLLEKDKKYLVALSGGADSVALLLVLHELGYTVEACHCNFHLRGEESDRDEQFCVTLCQQLNIELHRIHFDTKTYAELHKESIELAARNLRYRYFDQLRKDMNAAGICVAHHQDDNVETILINLVRGTGLKGLTGISPVNGYIIRPFLCITRQDILDYLTERHQNFVTDS
;
A
#
# COMPACT_ATOMS: atom_id res chain seq x y z
N MET A 1 22.47 -2.77 4.87
CA MET A 1 21.79 -2.77 3.59
C MET A 1 21.23 -1.40 3.25
N LYS A 2 21.57 -0.94 2.08
CA LYS A 2 21.28 0.45 1.69
C LYS A 2 19.77 0.74 1.59
N PHE A 3 18.99 -0.20 1.04
CA PHE A 3 17.54 -0.04 0.88
C PHE A 3 16.83 0.20 2.21
N VAL A 4 17.07 -0.68 3.17
CA VAL A 4 16.46 -0.61 4.50
C VAL A 4 16.87 0.68 5.21
N GLN A 5 18.15 1.04 5.12
CA GLN A 5 18.69 2.26 5.74
C GLN A 5 18.07 3.52 5.13
N THR A 6 17.93 3.56 3.81
CA THR A 6 17.32 4.70 3.11
C THR A 6 15.89 4.94 3.61
N ILE A 7 15.12 3.87 3.73
CA ILE A 7 13.74 3.95 4.21
C ILE A 7 13.70 4.40 5.67
N GLN A 8 14.55 3.82 6.53
CA GLN A 8 14.60 4.21 7.94
C GLN A 8 14.95 5.70 8.09
N GLN A 9 15.93 6.19 7.32
CA GLN A 9 16.30 7.59 7.34
C GLN A 9 15.15 8.48 6.90
N ASN A 10 14.44 8.10 5.84
CA ASN A 10 13.30 8.86 5.35
C ASN A 10 12.18 8.93 6.39
N ILE A 11 11.87 7.80 7.01
CA ILE A 11 10.84 7.73 8.07
C ILE A 11 11.21 8.67 9.22
N THR A 12 12.46 8.64 9.65
CA THR A 12 12.94 9.45 10.76
C THR A 12 12.95 10.94 10.42
N GLN A 13 13.50 11.30 9.25
CA GLN A 13 13.61 12.70 8.84
C GLN A 13 12.26 13.37 8.64
N GLN A 14 11.29 12.63 8.10
CA GLN A 14 9.96 13.18 7.82
C GLN A 14 8.92 12.84 8.90
N HIS A 15 9.35 12.19 9.98
CA HIS A 15 8.48 11.84 11.11
C HIS A 15 7.25 11.06 10.67
N LEU A 16 7.45 10.07 9.79
CA LEU A 16 6.33 9.33 9.20
C LEU A 16 5.70 8.32 10.15
N LEU A 17 6.51 7.60 10.91
CA LEU A 17 6.08 6.52 11.80
C LEU A 17 6.76 6.61 13.15
N GLU A 18 6.05 6.17 14.19
CA GLU A 18 6.57 6.11 15.56
C GLU A 18 6.55 4.66 16.05
N LYS A 19 7.59 4.25 16.78
CA LYS A 19 7.75 2.86 17.22
C LYS A 19 6.72 2.42 18.27
N ASP A 20 6.14 3.35 19.00
CA ASP A 20 5.16 3.08 20.06
C ASP A 20 3.72 3.06 19.56
N LYS A 21 3.51 3.23 18.25
CA LYS A 21 2.18 3.23 17.65
C LYS A 21 2.00 2.06 16.70
N LYS A 22 0.74 1.66 16.51
CA LYS A 22 0.37 0.59 15.59
C LYS A 22 -0.03 1.19 14.23
N TYR A 23 0.38 0.53 13.16
CA TYR A 23 0.03 0.93 11.79
C TYR A 23 -0.54 -0.24 11.02
N LEU A 24 -1.40 0.06 10.06
CA LEU A 24 -1.86 -0.91 9.08
C LEU A 24 -1.01 -0.78 7.82
N VAL A 25 -0.78 -1.89 7.14
CA VAL A 25 -0.10 -1.91 5.84
C VAL A 25 -1.09 -2.48 4.82
N ALA A 26 -1.38 -1.70 3.79
CA ALA A 26 -2.24 -2.15 2.70
C ALA A 26 -1.46 -3.17 1.86
N LEU A 27 -1.89 -4.42 1.90
CA LEU A 27 -1.20 -5.55 1.28
C LEU A 27 -2.03 -6.11 0.12
N SER A 28 -1.62 -5.82 -1.10
CA SER A 28 -2.26 -6.41 -2.30
C SER A 28 -1.66 -7.76 -2.68
N GLY A 29 -0.44 -8.03 -2.25
CA GLY A 29 0.35 -9.18 -2.68
C GLY A 29 1.36 -8.85 -3.78
N GLY A 30 1.24 -7.71 -4.42
CA GLY A 30 2.21 -7.25 -5.41
C GLY A 30 3.54 -6.85 -4.79
N ALA A 31 4.56 -6.69 -5.63
CA ALA A 31 5.93 -6.43 -5.18
C ALA A 31 6.03 -5.25 -4.22
N ASP A 32 5.38 -4.14 -4.55
CA ASP A 32 5.49 -2.90 -3.79
C ASP A 32 4.96 -3.09 -2.37
N SER A 33 3.76 -3.65 -2.23
CA SER A 33 3.12 -3.82 -0.93
C SER A 33 3.78 -4.91 -0.09
N VAL A 34 4.28 -5.97 -0.74
CA VAL A 34 5.02 -7.03 -0.04
C VAL A 34 6.32 -6.47 0.54
N ALA A 35 7.06 -5.69 -0.26
CA ALA A 35 8.30 -5.06 0.22
C ALA A 35 8.03 -4.11 1.38
N LEU A 36 6.95 -3.33 1.31
CA LEU A 36 6.60 -2.40 2.38
C LEU A 36 6.34 -3.15 3.70
N LEU A 37 5.56 -4.22 3.64
CA LEU A 37 5.28 -5.02 4.82
C LEU A 37 6.57 -5.60 5.42
N LEU A 38 7.42 -6.19 4.56
CA LEU A 38 8.67 -6.81 5.00
C LEU A 38 9.61 -5.79 5.66
N VAL A 39 9.81 -4.63 5.02
CA VAL A 39 10.78 -3.66 5.52
C VAL A 39 10.31 -3.03 6.83
N LEU A 40 9.02 -2.72 6.96
CA LEU A 40 8.51 -2.15 8.21
C LEU A 40 8.57 -3.17 9.35
N HIS A 41 8.29 -4.44 9.04
CA HIS A 41 8.43 -5.53 10.00
C HIS A 41 9.91 -5.70 10.43
N GLU A 42 10.81 -5.70 9.46
CA GLU A 42 12.26 -5.83 9.71
C GLU A 42 12.79 -4.68 10.56
N LEU A 43 12.28 -3.46 10.34
CA LEU A 43 12.68 -2.28 11.11
C LEU A 43 12.08 -2.22 12.51
N GLY A 44 11.17 -3.14 12.84
CA GLY A 44 10.63 -3.26 14.19
C GLY A 44 9.41 -2.38 14.47
N TYR A 45 8.75 -1.86 13.44
CA TYR A 45 7.48 -1.16 13.63
C TYR A 45 6.36 -2.14 13.93
N THR A 46 5.39 -1.71 14.72
CA THR A 46 4.21 -2.53 15.04
C THR A 46 3.21 -2.40 13.90
N VAL A 47 3.10 -3.43 13.08
CA VAL A 47 2.25 -3.41 11.89
C VAL A 47 1.31 -4.62 11.85
N GLU A 48 0.12 -4.40 11.29
CA GLU A 48 -0.81 -5.44 10.88
C GLU A 48 -1.17 -5.17 9.42
N ALA A 49 -1.50 -6.20 8.67
CA ALA A 49 -1.79 -6.06 7.26
C ALA A 49 -3.29 -6.06 6.99
N CYS A 50 -3.71 -5.41 5.91
CA CYS A 50 -5.09 -5.48 5.43
C CYS A 50 -5.11 -5.74 3.93
N HIS A 51 -6.03 -6.62 3.51
CA HIS A 51 -6.18 -7.04 2.12
C HIS A 51 -7.63 -6.91 1.68
N CYS A 52 -7.83 -6.27 0.53
CA CYS A 52 -9.15 -6.11 -0.09
C CYS A 52 -9.25 -7.04 -1.29
N ASN A 53 -10.24 -7.95 -1.28
CA ASN A 53 -10.57 -8.75 -2.43
C ASN A 53 -11.78 -8.14 -3.13
N PHE A 54 -11.57 -7.54 -4.28
CA PHE A 54 -12.60 -6.84 -5.03
C PHE A 54 -13.38 -7.75 -5.98
N HIS A 55 -13.01 -9.03 -6.10
CA HIS A 55 -13.63 -10.02 -6.97
C HIS A 55 -13.71 -9.56 -8.43
N LEU A 56 -12.66 -8.91 -8.91
CA LEU A 56 -12.62 -8.38 -10.27
C LEU A 56 -11.86 -9.26 -11.26
N ARG A 57 -11.05 -10.20 -10.77
CA ARG A 57 -10.19 -11.05 -11.60
C ARG A 57 -10.42 -12.54 -11.35
N GLY A 58 -11.59 -12.91 -10.86
CA GLY A 58 -11.97 -14.30 -10.63
C GLY A 58 -11.01 -15.05 -9.72
N GLU A 59 -10.45 -16.15 -10.21
CA GLU A 59 -9.55 -17.00 -9.43
C GLU A 59 -8.24 -16.29 -9.04
N GLU A 60 -7.79 -15.32 -9.84
CA GLU A 60 -6.59 -14.55 -9.51
C GLU A 60 -6.79 -13.72 -8.23
N SER A 61 -7.98 -13.15 -8.04
CA SER A 61 -8.29 -12.39 -6.83
C SER A 61 -8.19 -13.26 -5.59
N ASP A 62 -8.67 -14.50 -5.68
CA ASP A 62 -8.63 -15.45 -4.58
C ASP A 62 -7.20 -15.98 -4.35
N ARG A 63 -6.44 -16.19 -5.42
CA ARG A 63 -5.03 -16.58 -5.35
C ARG A 63 -4.20 -15.51 -4.65
N ASP A 64 -4.42 -14.23 -5.00
CA ASP A 64 -3.72 -13.12 -4.40
C ASP A 64 -4.03 -13.03 -2.90
N GLU A 65 -5.27 -13.22 -2.53
CA GLU A 65 -5.67 -13.24 -1.12
C GLU A 65 -4.98 -14.37 -0.38
N GLN A 66 -4.96 -15.58 -0.94
CA GLN A 66 -4.31 -16.72 -0.32
C GLN A 66 -2.81 -16.49 -0.15
N PHE A 67 -2.17 -15.86 -1.14
CA PHE A 67 -0.76 -15.47 -1.03
C PHE A 67 -0.54 -14.56 0.18
N CYS A 68 -1.39 -13.56 0.37
CA CYS A 68 -1.31 -12.64 1.51
C CYS A 68 -1.49 -13.36 2.83
N VAL A 69 -2.44 -14.31 2.90
CA VAL A 69 -2.68 -15.12 4.09
C VAL A 69 -1.41 -15.90 4.46
N THR A 70 -0.82 -16.59 3.48
CA THR A 70 0.37 -17.40 3.71
C THR A 70 1.55 -16.54 4.16
N LEU A 71 1.77 -15.41 3.49
CA LEU A 71 2.86 -14.50 3.84
C LEU A 71 2.73 -13.99 5.27
N CYS A 72 1.54 -13.54 5.65
CA CYS A 72 1.32 -13.00 7.00
C CYS A 72 1.46 -14.09 8.07
N GLN A 73 1.06 -15.33 7.76
CA GLN A 73 1.29 -16.46 8.66
C GLN A 73 2.78 -16.71 8.89
N GLN A 74 3.57 -16.67 7.81
CA GLN A 74 5.02 -16.87 7.88
C GLN A 74 5.70 -15.78 8.71
N LEU A 75 5.22 -14.55 8.62
CA LEU A 75 5.79 -13.41 9.33
C LEU A 75 5.19 -13.23 10.73
N ASN A 76 4.18 -14.01 11.07
CA ASN A 76 3.42 -13.88 12.31
C ASN A 76 2.81 -12.47 12.45
N ILE A 77 2.26 -11.97 11.36
CA ILE A 77 1.56 -10.68 11.29
C ILE A 77 0.07 -10.95 11.10
N GLU A 78 -0.76 -10.23 11.86
CA GLU A 78 -2.21 -10.35 11.70
C GLU A 78 -2.66 -9.76 10.38
N LEU A 79 -3.52 -10.49 9.66
CA LEU A 79 -4.09 -10.03 8.39
C LEU A 79 -5.59 -9.84 8.54
N HIS A 80 -6.05 -8.64 8.20
CA HIS A 80 -7.47 -8.30 8.09
C HIS A 80 -7.88 -8.39 6.63
N ARG A 81 -8.96 -9.12 6.36
CA ARG A 81 -9.43 -9.33 4.99
C ARG A 81 -10.86 -8.86 4.84
N ILE A 82 -11.17 -8.32 3.66
CA ILE A 82 -12.53 -7.96 3.30
C ILE A 82 -12.78 -8.34 1.84
N HIS A 83 -14.01 -8.74 1.55
CA HIS A 83 -14.49 -9.04 0.20
C HIS A 83 -15.54 -8.02 -0.19
N PHE A 84 -15.43 -7.48 -1.41
CA PHE A 84 -16.37 -6.50 -1.93
C PHE A 84 -17.06 -7.04 -3.17
N ASP A 85 -18.37 -6.83 -3.28
CA ASP A 85 -19.08 -6.97 -4.53
C ASP A 85 -18.95 -5.64 -5.29
N THR A 86 -17.79 -5.43 -5.89
CA THR A 86 -17.42 -4.18 -6.52
C THR A 86 -18.32 -3.83 -7.70
N LYS A 87 -18.70 -4.84 -8.51
CA LYS A 87 -19.55 -4.62 -9.69
C LYS A 87 -20.92 -4.10 -9.29
N THR A 88 -21.55 -4.72 -8.29
CA THR A 88 -22.84 -4.27 -7.79
C THR A 88 -22.78 -2.88 -7.22
N TYR A 89 -21.73 -2.58 -6.43
CA TYR A 89 -21.53 -1.24 -5.88
C TYR A 89 -21.40 -0.21 -6.99
N ALA A 90 -20.59 -0.50 -8.02
CA ALA A 90 -20.37 0.41 -9.15
C ALA A 90 -21.69 0.70 -9.89
N GLU A 91 -22.49 -0.33 -10.12
CA GLU A 91 -23.80 -0.17 -10.79
C GLU A 91 -24.76 0.69 -9.97
N LEU A 92 -24.86 0.42 -8.66
CA LEU A 92 -25.75 1.16 -7.79
C LEU A 92 -25.38 2.63 -7.68
N HIS A 93 -24.09 2.96 -7.68
CA HIS A 93 -23.61 4.32 -7.53
C HIS A 93 -23.30 5.00 -8.87
N LYS A 94 -23.52 4.31 -9.98
CA LYS A 94 -23.22 4.80 -11.34
C LYS A 94 -21.79 5.29 -11.47
N GLU A 95 -20.86 4.49 -10.95
CA GLU A 95 -19.43 4.78 -10.97
C GLU A 95 -18.69 3.76 -11.85
N SER A 96 -17.48 4.14 -12.30
CA SER A 96 -16.59 3.17 -12.91
C SER A 96 -16.15 2.11 -11.90
N ILE A 97 -15.73 0.95 -12.39
CA ILE A 97 -15.18 -0.11 -11.54
C ILE A 97 -13.98 0.39 -10.74
N GLU A 98 -13.10 1.17 -11.37
CA GLU A 98 -11.91 1.72 -10.72
C GLU A 98 -12.27 2.67 -9.59
N LEU A 99 -13.20 3.57 -9.82
CA LEU A 99 -13.66 4.50 -8.80
C LEU A 99 -14.36 3.78 -7.66
N ALA A 100 -15.20 2.79 -8.00
CA ALA A 100 -15.89 1.98 -6.99
C ALA A 100 -14.91 1.25 -6.09
N ALA A 101 -13.89 0.59 -6.67
CA ALA A 101 -12.86 -0.12 -5.93
C ALA A 101 -12.10 0.84 -5.00
N ARG A 102 -11.74 2.02 -5.50
CA ARG A 102 -11.04 3.04 -4.71
C ARG A 102 -11.90 3.50 -3.52
N ASN A 103 -13.17 3.82 -3.75
CA ASN A 103 -14.07 4.29 -2.70
C ASN A 103 -14.27 3.21 -1.64
N LEU A 104 -14.49 1.97 -2.05
CA LEU A 104 -14.65 0.84 -1.13
C LEU A 104 -13.38 0.64 -0.29
N ARG A 105 -12.21 0.70 -0.93
CA ARG A 105 -10.92 0.52 -0.25
C ARG A 105 -10.70 1.55 0.85
N TYR A 106 -10.84 2.83 0.54
CA TYR A 106 -10.54 3.88 1.51
C TYR A 106 -11.56 3.98 2.63
N ARG A 107 -12.83 3.65 2.34
CA ARG A 107 -13.86 3.57 3.40
C ARG A 107 -13.52 2.43 4.37
N TYR A 108 -13.11 1.28 3.85
CA TYR A 108 -12.71 0.15 4.68
C TYR A 108 -11.47 0.48 5.51
N PHE A 109 -10.46 1.08 4.88
CA PHE A 109 -9.22 1.46 5.57
C PHE A 109 -9.50 2.39 6.74
N ASP A 110 -10.32 3.41 6.54
CA ASP A 110 -10.65 4.35 7.59
C ASP A 110 -11.41 3.69 8.74
N GLN A 111 -12.37 2.85 8.41
CA GLN A 111 -13.14 2.13 9.42
C GLN A 111 -12.26 1.16 10.20
N LEU A 112 -11.44 0.38 9.52
CA LEU A 112 -10.55 -0.57 10.18
C LEU A 112 -9.53 0.14 11.07
N ARG A 113 -8.97 1.25 10.58
CA ARG A 113 -8.02 2.04 11.35
C ARG A 113 -8.64 2.51 12.68
N LYS A 114 -9.86 3.00 12.62
CA LYS A 114 -10.59 3.44 13.82
C LYS A 114 -10.88 2.28 14.76
N ASP A 115 -11.38 1.19 14.22
CA ASP A 115 -11.75 0.00 15.01
C ASP A 115 -10.56 -0.59 15.75
N MET A 116 -9.38 -0.52 15.15
CA MET A 116 -8.15 -1.07 15.71
C MET A 116 -7.32 -0.06 16.47
N ASN A 117 -7.74 1.19 16.48
CA ASN A 117 -6.97 2.28 17.08
C ASN A 117 -5.56 2.38 16.46
N ALA A 118 -5.45 2.20 15.15
CA ALA A 118 -4.20 2.34 14.43
C ALA A 118 -3.93 3.81 14.11
N ALA A 119 -2.67 4.22 14.17
CA ALA A 119 -2.28 5.62 13.94
C ALA A 119 -2.36 6.02 12.48
N GLY A 120 -2.25 5.06 11.56
CA GLY A 120 -2.34 5.33 10.13
C GLY A 120 -2.25 4.06 9.31
N ILE A 121 -2.37 4.23 8.00
CA ILE A 121 -2.25 3.15 7.02
C ILE A 121 -1.10 3.48 6.10
N CYS A 122 -0.16 2.54 5.98
CA CYS A 122 0.97 2.66 5.07
C CYS A 122 0.60 2.06 3.72
N VAL A 123 0.83 2.81 2.66
CA VAL A 123 0.62 2.37 1.29
C VAL A 123 1.93 2.48 0.51
N ALA A 124 2.10 1.64 -0.50
CA ALA A 124 3.40 1.40 -1.14
C ALA A 124 3.61 2.22 -2.42
N HIS A 125 3.17 3.48 -2.45
CA HIS A 125 3.51 4.38 -3.55
C HIS A 125 5.01 4.70 -3.50
N HIS A 126 5.68 4.70 -4.66
CA HIS A 126 7.11 4.93 -4.78
C HIS A 126 7.43 6.07 -5.75
N GLN A 127 8.73 6.31 -6.02
CA GLN A 127 9.16 7.43 -6.88
C GLN A 127 8.56 7.40 -8.28
N ASP A 128 8.44 6.21 -8.88
CA ASP A 128 7.91 6.09 -10.23
C ASP A 128 6.43 6.53 -10.27
N ASP A 129 5.66 6.21 -9.24
CA ASP A 129 4.28 6.70 -9.09
C ASP A 129 4.24 8.21 -8.96
N ASN A 130 5.19 8.78 -8.21
CA ASN A 130 5.27 10.22 -7.99
C ASN A 130 5.58 10.96 -9.28
N VAL A 131 6.57 10.47 -10.06
CA VAL A 131 6.92 11.04 -11.36
C VAL A 131 5.73 10.96 -12.31
N GLU A 132 5.05 9.83 -12.36
CA GLU A 132 3.86 9.65 -13.20
C GLU A 132 2.77 10.65 -12.84
N THR A 133 2.51 10.86 -11.55
CA THR A 133 1.52 11.81 -11.07
C THR A 133 1.87 13.24 -11.50
N ILE A 134 3.13 13.65 -11.37
CA ILE A 134 3.59 14.96 -11.80
C ILE A 134 3.37 15.15 -13.30
N LEU A 135 3.72 14.16 -14.12
CA LEU A 135 3.56 14.22 -15.56
C LEU A 135 2.09 14.34 -15.97
N ILE A 136 1.21 13.57 -15.34
CA ILE A 136 -0.23 13.63 -15.61
C ILE A 136 -0.76 15.01 -15.26
N ASN A 137 -0.36 15.58 -14.12
CA ASN A 137 -0.79 16.89 -13.69
C ASN A 137 -0.31 17.99 -14.64
N LEU A 138 0.91 17.88 -15.17
CA LEU A 138 1.43 18.82 -16.17
C LEU A 138 0.59 18.79 -17.45
N VAL A 139 0.24 17.60 -17.93
CA VAL A 139 -0.60 17.42 -19.11
C VAL A 139 -1.98 18.05 -18.90
N ARG A 140 -2.54 17.94 -17.70
CA ARG A 140 -3.85 18.50 -17.34
C ARG A 140 -3.82 20.01 -17.11
N GLY A 141 -2.63 20.61 -17.02
CA GLY A 141 -2.48 22.06 -16.82
C GLY A 141 -2.92 22.52 -15.43
N THR A 142 -2.64 21.74 -14.40
CA THR A 142 -3.07 22.05 -13.03
C THR A 142 -2.23 23.13 -12.33
N GLY A 143 -1.21 23.68 -13.01
CA GLY A 143 -0.37 24.74 -12.45
C GLY A 143 0.62 24.25 -11.40
N LEU A 144 1.05 25.15 -10.51
CA LEU A 144 2.08 24.86 -9.51
C LEU A 144 1.69 23.73 -8.57
N LYS A 145 0.42 23.62 -8.20
CA LYS A 145 -0.06 22.57 -7.32
C LYS A 145 0.13 21.18 -7.94
N GLY A 146 0.01 21.06 -9.26
CA GLY A 146 0.22 19.80 -9.97
C GLY A 146 1.67 19.34 -9.99
N LEU A 147 2.62 20.25 -9.71
CA LEU A 147 4.05 19.91 -9.70
C LEU A 147 4.51 19.27 -8.39
N THR A 148 3.69 19.29 -7.34
CA THR A 148 4.09 18.77 -6.02
C THR A 148 4.05 17.24 -5.95
N GLY A 149 3.32 16.58 -6.88
CA GLY A 149 3.22 15.13 -6.90
C GLY A 149 2.44 14.57 -5.71
N ILE A 150 2.87 13.39 -5.24
CA ILE A 150 2.22 12.67 -4.15
C ILE A 150 2.84 13.08 -2.81
N SER A 151 1.98 13.43 -1.85
CA SER A 151 2.44 13.82 -0.51
C SER A 151 2.85 12.59 0.32
N PRO A 152 3.93 12.67 1.13
CA PRO A 152 4.31 11.57 2.03
C PRO A 152 3.25 11.22 3.06
N VAL A 153 2.47 12.19 3.50
CA VAL A 153 1.37 11.98 4.45
C VAL A 153 0.15 12.74 3.94
N ASN A 154 -0.99 12.07 3.91
CA ASN A 154 -2.26 12.68 3.56
C ASN A 154 -3.32 12.13 4.52
N GLY A 155 -3.64 12.91 5.58
CA GLY A 155 -4.52 12.45 6.64
C GLY A 155 -3.93 11.23 7.34
N TYR A 156 -4.64 10.11 7.33
CA TYR A 156 -4.16 8.87 7.93
C TYR A 156 -3.33 8.00 6.96
N ILE A 157 -3.20 8.43 5.69
CA ILE A 157 -2.45 7.69 4.67
C ILE A 157 -0.98 8.10 4.75
N ILE A 158 -0.08 7.12 4.85
CA ILE A 158 1.36 7.32 4.96
C ILE A 158 2.07 6.58 3.83
N ARG A 159 3.03 7.22 3.18
CA ARG A 159 3.73 6.68 2.01
C ARG A 159 5.25 6.65 2.23
N PRO A 160 5.74 5.62 2.93
CA PRO A 160 7.18 5.55 3.27
C PRO A 160 8.10 5.30 2.07
N PHE A 161 7.57 4.86 0.93
CA PHE A 161 8.36 4.45 -0.24
C PHE A 161 8.59 5.52 -1.28
N LEU A 162 8.14 6.76 -1.06
CA LEU A 162 8.36 7.83 -2.04
C LEU A 162 9.84 8.16 -2.26
N CYS A 163 10.72 7.70 -1.39
CA CYS A 163 12.16 7.92 -1.47
C CYS A 163 12.91 6.88 -2.30
N ILE A 164 12.22 5.86 -2.80
CA ILE A 164 12.85 4.75 -3.54
C ILE A 164 12.14 4.51 -4.87
N THR A 165 12.81 3.78 -5.77
CA THR A 165 12.28 3.41 -7.07
C THR A 165 11.69 2.01 -7.06
N ARG A 166 10.91 1.69 -8.10
CA ARG A 166 10.41 0.32 -8.29
C ARG A 166 11.57 -0.67 -8.42
N GLN A 167 12.64 -0.29 -9.12
CA GLN A 167 13.80 -1.18 -9.26
C GLN A 167 14.44 -1.50 -7.91
N ASP A 168 14.53 -0.50 -7.02
CA ASP A 168 15.04 -0.72 -5.67
C ASP A 168 14.19 -1.76 -4.92
N ILE A 169 12.88 -1.70 -5.08
CA ILE A 169 11.94 -2.65 -4.46
C ILE A 169 12.20 -4.07 -4.98
N LEU A 170 12.32 -4.21 -6.31
CA LEU A 170 12.53 -5.53 -6.92
C LEU A 170 13.87 -6.14 -6.49
N ASP A 171 14.91 -5.32 -6.41
CA ASP A 171 16.23 -5.75 -5.96
C ASP A 171 16.19 -6.23 -4.50
N TYR A 172 15.49 -5.48 -3.64
CA TYR A 172 15.31 -5.86 -2.23
C TYR A 172 14.63 -7.22 -2.10
N LEU A 173 13.54 -7.44 -2.85
CA LEU A 173 12.81 -8.70 -2.80
C LEU A 173 13.64 -9.86 -3.34
N THR A 174 14.44 -9.62 -4.37
CA THR A 174 15.35 -10.62 -4.92
C THR A 174 16.40 -11.04 -3.88
N GLU A 175 17.01 -10.08 -3.19
CA GLU A 175 17.98 -10.36 -2.12
C GLU A 175 17.37 -11.20 -1.00
N ARG A 176 16.11 -10.97 -0.67
CA ARG A 176 15.39 -11.69 0.38
C ARG A 176 14.81 -13.03 -0.09
N HIS A 177 14.93 -13.36 -1.38
CA HIS A 177 14.28 -14.52 -1.98
C HIS A 177 12.78 -14.53 -1.71
N GLN A 178 12.17 -13.33 -1.77
CA GLN A 178 10.76 -13.15 -1.45
C GLN A 178 9.93 -13.14 -2.72
N ASN A 179 8.92 -14.02 -2.77
CA ASN A 179 7.95 -14.06 -3.85
C ASN A 179 6.87 -12.99 -3.67
N PHE A 180 6.23 -12.65 -4.76
CA PHE A 180 5.09 -11.75 -4.79
C PHE A 180 4.20 -12.15 -5.97
N VAL A 181 2.96 -11.64 -6.00
CA VAL A 181 2.06 -11.92 -7.12
C VAL A 181 2.18 -10.83 -8.19
N THR A 182 1.96 -11.22 -9.43
CA THR A 182 1.97 -10.28 -10.56
C THR A 182 0.61 -10.31 -11.24
N ASP A 183 0.21 -9.16 -11.78
CA ASP A 183 -1.00 -9.07 -12.60
C ASP A 183 -0.75 -9.75 -13.93
N SER A 184 -1.72 -10.52 -14.39
CA SER A 184 -1.64 -11.17 -15.70
C SER A 184 -2.26 -10.26 -16.78
#